data_9d84dea405edce338afd1399a55be944
#
_entry.id   9d84dea405edce338afd1399a55be944
#
_cell.length_a   1.000
_cell.length_b   1.000
_cell.length_c   1.000
_cell.angle_alpha   90.00
_cell.angle_beta   90.00
_cell.angle_gamma   90.00
#
_symmetry.space_group_name_H-M   'P 1'
#
loop_
_entity.id
_entity.type
_entity.pdbx_description
1 polymer ?
#
loop_
_entity_poly.entity_id
_entity_poly.type
_entity_poly.pdbx_seq_one_letter_code
_entity_poly.pdbx_strand_id
1 'polypeptide(L)'
;MRKRKLGPLAVEVPVIGIGTWKMENDDQKSAISAVRRAIDCGMTHVDTAEMYGSGQVESMVGEAIKGRRDELFLVSKVLPRNATFAGTLAACEASLQRLGTDRLDLYLLHWREQLPLGETFRAFEQLRAQGKIRAWGVSNFDDNDLADALGEVGSGKIACNQVLYHLKDRTIEHRVIPWCEKHGVAVVAYSPFGSGDFPKSKELDAVAKRLGATPRQIALSFLTRQDSVFAIPKSSNPAHVNELAGADRLELDAAAIAAIDAAFPAAPWRGLATI
;
A
#
# COMPACT_ATOMS: atom_id res chain seq x y z
N MET A 1 1.32 0.79 17.12
CA MET A 1 1.35 0.16 15.76
C MET A 1 2.75 -0.38 15.51
N ARG A 2 2.88 -1.67 15.16
CA ARG A 2 4.17 -2.27 14.78
C ARG A 2 4.73 -1.55 13.55
N LYS A 3 6.03 -1.34 13.55
CA LYS A 3 6.73 -0.73 12.44
C LYS A 3 7.83 -1.66 11.93
N ARG A 4 8.10 -1.60 10.64
CA ARG A 4 9.19 -2.34 9.99
C ARG A 4 9.87 -1.45 8.96
N LYS A 5 11.10 -1.76 8.60
CA LYS A 5 11.78 -1.10 7.48
C LYS A 5 11.06 -1.43 6.17
N LEU A 6 10.74 -0.40 5.39
CA LEU A 6 10.09 -0.58 4.10
C LEU A 6 11.15 -0.69 3.00
N GLY A 7 11.43 -1.93 2.57
CA GLY A 7 12.47 -2.19 1.58
C GLY A 7 13.84 -1.67 2.01
N PRO A 8 14.57 -0.97 1.15
CA PRO A 8 15.93 -0.47 1.43
C PRO A 8 15.93 0.80 2.31
N LEU A 9 14.77 1.30 2.72
CA LEU A 9 14.69 2.54 3.49
C LEU A 9 15.17 2.35 4.92
N ALA A 10 15.85 3.37 5.44
CA ALA A 10 16.27 3.41 6.85
C ALA A 10 15.11 3.71 7.81
N VAL A 11 13.96 4.18 7.28
CA VAL A 11 12.79 4.54 8.08
C VAL A 11 11.92 3.34 8.37
N GLU A 12 11.36 3.30 9.58
CA GLU A 12 10.35 2.32 9.97
C GLU A 12 8.94 2.85 9.68
N VAL A 13 8.17 2.04 8.96
CA VAL A 13 6.81 2.36 8.51
C VAL A 13 5.82 1.44 9.23
N PRO A 14 4.64 1.94 9.65
CA PRO A 14 3.60 1.09 10.19
C PRO A 14 3.24 -0.05 9.23
N VAL A 15 3.15 -1.27 9.74
CA VAL A 15 2.83 -2.47 8.96
C VAL A 15 1.43 -2.38 8.36
N ILE A 16 0.50 -1.73 9.08
CA ILE A 16 -0.86 -1.45 8.61
C ILE A 16 -1.01 0.05 8.46
N GLY A 17 -1.23 0.49 7.23
CA GLY A 17 -1.52 1.87 6.87
C GLY A 17 -3.00 2.08 6.58
N ILE A 18 -3.33 3.21 5.97
CA ILE A 18 -4.67 3.56 5.48
C ILE A 18 -4.61 3.88 3.99
N GLY A 19 -5.35 3.12 3.16
CA GLY A 19 -5.59 3.41 1.76
C GLY A 19 -6.81 4.33 1.58
N THR A 20 -6.81 5.10 0.51
CA THR A 20 -7.85 6.11 0.28
C THR A 20 -8.61 5.93 -1.05
N TRP A 21 -8.40 4.83 -1.76
CA TRP A 21 -9.07 4.55 -3.03
C TRP A 21 -10.60 4.55 -2.89
N LYS A 22 -11.29 5.22 -3.81
CA LYS A 22 -12.76 5.41 -3.81
C LYS A 22 -13.32 6.23 -2.64
N MET A 23 -12.50 7.02 -1.92
CA MET A 23 -13.01 7.93 -0.89
C MET A 23 -13.81 9.10 -1.49
N GLU A 24 -13.61 9.42 -2.76
CA GLU A 24 -14.42 10.41 -3.48
C GLU A 24 -15.91 10.04 -3.57
N ASN A 25 -16.25 8.76 -3.40
CA ASN A 25 -17.63 8.28 -3.42
C ASN A 25 -18.31 8.26 -2.03
N ASP A 26 -17.55 8.59 -0.98
CA ASP A 26 -18.03 8.59 0.40
C ASP A 26 -18.34 10.01 0.88
N ASP A 27 -19.00 10.14 2.04
CA ASP A 27 -19.14 11.43 2.68
C ASP A 27 -17.77 12.03 3.03
N GLN A 28 -17.47 13.21 2.50
CA GLN A 28 -16.15 13.84 2.64
C GLN A 28 -15.74 14.04 4.10
N LYS A 29 -16.67 14.47 4.96
CA LYS A 29 -16.38 14.70 6.37
C LYS A 29 -16.02 13.38 7.08
N SER A 30 -16.76 12.33 6.79
CA SER A 30 -16.49 10.99 7.31
C SER A 30 -15.14 10.45 6.82
N ALA A 31 -14.82 10.62 5.54
CA ALA A 31 -13.54 10.21 4.97
C ALA A 31 -12.35 10.93 5.62
N ILE A 32 -12.42 12.27 5.75
CA ILE A 32 -11.41 13.07 6.45
C ILE A 32 -11.27 12.64 7.92
N SER A 33 -12.39 12.42 8.61
CA SER A 33 -12.39 11.96 9.99
C SER A 33 -11.78 10.57 10.14
N ALA A 34 -12.03 9.67 9.19
CA ALA A 34 -11.44 8.33 9.17
C ALA A 34 -9.90 8.37 8.97
N VAL A 35 -9.40 9.21 8.06
CA VAL A 35 -7.95 9.40 7.88
C VAL A 35 -7.32 9.98 9.16
N ARG A 36 -7.91 11.01 9.77
CA ARG A 36 -7.45 11.55 11.06
C ARG A 36 -7.44 10.49 12.15
N ARG A 37 -8.52 9.70 12.23
CA ARG A 37 -8.60 8.59 13.19
C ARG A 37 -7.54 7.52 12.95
N ALA A 38 -7.23 7.19 11.69
CA ALA A 38 -6.16 6.26 11.36
C ALA A 38 -4.80 6.75 11.90
N ILE A 39 -4.50 8.03 11.70
CA ILE A 39 -3.28 8.65 12.22
C ILE A 39 -3.24 8.58 13.75
N ASP A 40 -4.36 8.88 14.44
CA ASP A 40 -4.46 8.80 15.91
C ASP A 40 -4.26 7.36 16.44
N CYS A 41 -4.63 6.35 15.64
CA CYS A 41 -4.40 4.94 15.95
C CYS A 41 -2.97 4.47 15.60
N GLY A 42 -2.11 5.34 15.06
CA GLY A 42 -0.76 5.01 14.65
C GLY A 42 -0.63 4.40 13.25
N MET A 43 -1.72 4.37 12.46
CA MET A 43 -1.71 3.98 11.04
C MET A 43 -1.20 5.16 10.19
N THR A 44 0.04 5.59 10.45
CA THR A 44 0.61 6.81 9.85
C THR A 44 1.16 6.60 8.44
N HIS A 45 1.10 5.40 7.88
CA HIS A 45 1.30 5.12 6.46
C HIS A 45 0.00 5.45 5.72
N VAL A 46 -0.05 6.62 5.07
CA VAL A 46 -1.22 7.13 4.34
C VAL A 46 -0.96 7.02 2.84
N ASP A 47 -1.79 6.23 2.14
CA ASP A 47 -1.65 5.95 0.71
C ASP A 47 -2.79 6.59 -0.10
N THR A 48 -2.42 7.36 -1.12
CA THR A 48 -3.31 7.99 -2.09
C THR A 48 -2.75 7.90 -3.51
N ALA A 49 -3.40 8.53 -4.49
CA ALA A 49 -2.93 8.64 -5.87
C ALA A 49 -3.60 9.79 -6.62
N GLU A 50 -2.93 10.36 -7.62
CA GLU A 50 -3.52 11.37 -8.51
C GLU A 50 -4.76 10.88 -9.26
N MET A 51 -4.85 9.56 -9.49
CA MET A 51 -6.00 8.92 -10.14
C MET A 51 -7.27 9.00 -9.30
N TYR A 52 -7.17 8.96 -7.96
CA TYR A 52 -8.33 8.81 -7.09
C TYR A 52 -9.20 10.07 -7.11
N GLY A 53 -10.42 9.91 -7.67
CA GLY A 53 -11.32 11.04 -7.90
C GLY A 53 -10.67 12.16 -8.72
N SER A 54 -9.74 11.84 -9.65
CA SER A 54 -8.99 12.85 -10.43
C SER A 54 -8.30 13.90 -9.56
N GLY A 55 -7.70 13.48 -8.44
CA GLY A 55 -7.00 14.33 -7.49
C GLY A 55 -7.85 14.86 -6.33
N GLN A 56 -9.17 14.65 -6.33
CA GLN A 56 -10.05 15.07 -5.23
C GLN A 56 -9.64 14.39 -3.91
N VAL A 57 -9.28 13.10 -3.96
CA VAL A 57 -8.88 12.35 -2.77
C VAL A 57 -7.57 12.88 -2.20
N GLU A 58 -6.61 13.28 -3.04
CA GLU A 58 -5.39 13.95 -2.54
C GLU A 58 -5.72 15.26 -1.80
N SER A 59 -6.68 16.05 -2.30
CA SER A 59 -7.12 17.27 -1.62
C SER A 59 -7.80 16.97 -0.26
N MET A 60 -8.61 15.91 -0.20
CA MET A 60 -9.22 15.43 1.05
C MET A 60 -8.16 14.94 2.06
N VAL A 61 -7.16 14.20 1.59
CA VAL A 61 -6.03 13.78 2.41
C VAL A 61 -5.26 15.00 2.90
N GLY A 62 -4.98 15.98 2.03
CA GLY A 62 -4.33 17.25 2.40
C GLY A 62 -5.04 17.97 3.54
N GLU A 63 -6.38 18.05 3.51
CA GLU A 63 -7.16 18.59 4.61
C GLU A 63 -7.07 17.74 5.89
N ALA A 64 -7.09 16.42 5.74
CA ALA A 64 -7.01 15.50 6.88
C ALA A 64 -5.68 15.63 7.64
N ILE A 65 -4.56 15.78 6.90
CA ILE A 65 -3.19 15.78 7.44
C ILE A 65 -2.67 17.17 7.83
N LYS A 66 -3.47 18.22 7.66
CA LYS A 66 -3.08 19.60 7.96
C LYS A 66 -2.56 19.72 9.40
N GLY A 67 -1.31 20.22 9.52
CA GLY A 67 -0.62 20.36 10.79
C GLY A 67 0.00 19.06 11.34
N ARG A 68 -0.09 17.95 10.61
CA ARG A 68 0.39 16.63 11.07
C ARG A 68 1.37 15.96 10.08
N ARG A 69 1.84 16.68 9.06
CA ARG A 69 2.66 16.12 7.98
C ARG A 69 3.88 15.34 8.48
N ASP A 70 4.52 15.81 9.52
CA ASP A 70 5.76 15.20 10.04
C ASP A 70 5.54 13.89 10.80
N GLU A 71 4.30 13.57 11.16
CA GLU A 71 3.94 12.30 11.77
C GLU A 71 3.82 11.16 10.75
N LEU A 72 3.77 11.47 9.44
CA LEU A 72 3.28 10.58 8.40
C LEU A 72 4.39 10.02 7.51
N PHE A 73 4.13 8.81 7.02
CA PHE A 73 4.70 8.25 5.81
C PHE A 73 3.66 8.37 4.70
N LEU A 74 3.76 9.45 3.90
CA LEU A 74 2.77 9.83 2.88
C LEU A 74 3.17 9.31 1.51
N VAL A 75 2.24 8.60 0.86
CA VAL A 75 2.45 7.96 -0.44
C VAL A 75 1.46 8.50 -1.45
N SER A 76 1.94 8.82 -2.65
CA SER A 76 1.09 9.05 -3.83
C SER A 76 1.68 8.36 -5.06
N LYS A 77 0.97 8.42 -6.20
CA LYS A 77 1.31 7.65 -7.40
C LYS A 77 1.10 8.48 -8.67
N VAL A 78 2.02 8.34 -9.63
CA VAL A 78 1.89 8.89 -10.97
C VAL A 78 1.22 7.88 -11.90
N LEU A 79 0.28 8.34 -12.72
CA LEU A 79 -0.35 7.54 -13.76
C LEU A 79 0.61 7.27 -14.94
N PRO A 80 0.53 6.11 -15.59
CA PRO A 80 1.38 5.79 -16.75
C PRO A 80 1.33 6.83 -17.87
N ARG A 81 0.16 7.43 -18.15
CA ARG A 81 0.04 8.50 -19.16
C ARG A 81 0.89 9.73 -18.85
N ASN A 82 1.28 9.93 -17.59
CA ASN A 82 2.13 11.01 -17.10
C ASN A 82 3.58 10.54 -16.85
N ALA A 83 3.92 9.29 -17.17
CA ALA A 83 5.17 8.64 -16.79
C ALA A 83 6.37 8.99 -17.71
N THR A 84 6.28 10.04 -18.54
CA THR A 84 7.46 10.66 -19.18
C THR A 84 8.27 11.42 -18.13
N PHE A 85 9.51 11.75 -18.41
CA PHE A 85 10.34 12.54 -17.51
C PHE A 85 9.66 13.85 -17.07
N ALA A 86 9.25 14.68 -18.03
CA ALA A 86 8.59 15.96 -17.75
C ALA A 86 7.20 15.78 -17.10
N GLY A 87 6.44 14.79 -17.57
CA GLY A 87 5.11 14.47 -17.05
C GLY A 87 5.15 14.02 -15.59
N THR A 88 6.11 13.16 -15.23
CA THR A 88 6.28 12.70 -13.84
C THR A 88 6.63 13.85 -12.89
N LEU A 89 7.52 14.77 -13.32
CA LEU A 89 7.83 15.97 -12.53
C LEU A 89 6.59 16.83 -12.32
N ALA A 90 5.84 17.12 -13.39
CA ALA A 90 4.62 17.94 -13.32
C ALA A 90 3.52 17.27 -12.48
N ALA A 91 3.32 15.95 -12.62
CA ALA A 91 2.34 15.19 -11.84
C ALA A 91 2.66 15.22 -10.34
N CYS A 92 3.94 15.07 -9.96
CA CYS A 92 4.37 15.17 -8.57
C CYS A 92 4.08 16.56 -7.98
N GLU A 93 4.42 17.63 -8.71
CA GLU A 93 4.12 19.02 -8.27
C GLU A 93 2.61 19.21 -8.04
N ALA A 94 1.79 18.74 -8.98
CA ALA A 94 0.33 18.83 -8.85
C ALA A 94 -0.18 18.04 -7.64
N SER A 95 0.38 16.85 -7.37
CA SER A 95 0.05 16.05 -6.17
C SER A 95 0.44 16.78 -4.89
N LEU A 96 1.65 17.35 -4.83
CA LEU A 96 2.10 18.13 -3.67
C LEU A 96 1.20 19.34 -3.39
N GLN A 97 0.76 20.04 -4.46
CA GLN A 97 -0.19 21.15 -4.34
C GLN A 97 -1.53 20.71 -3.76
N ARG A 98 -2.12 19.62 -4.28
CA ARG A 98 -3.39 19.07 -3.79
C ARG A 98 -3.31 18.58 -2.34
N LEU A 99 -2.20 17.96 -1.98
CA LEU A 99 -1.92 17.48 -0.63
C LEU A 99 -1.54 18.60 0.36
N GLY A 100 -1.23 19.82 -0.14
CA GLY A 100 -0.82 20.94 0.70
C GLY A 100 0.49 20.69 1.45
N THR A 101 1.46 20.01 0.81
CA THR A 101 2.75 19.63 1.40
C THR A 101 3.89 19.88 0.41
N ASP A 102 5.10 19.99 0.93
CA ASP A 102 6.32 20.17 0.15
C ASP A 102 7.00 18.86 -0.27
N ARG A 103 6.59 17.72 0.31
CA ARG A 103 7.22 16.41 0.07
C ARG A 103 6.28 15.23 0.22
N LEU A 104 6.59 14.16 -0.50
CA LEU A 104 6.11 12.80 -0.27
C LEU A 104 7.21 11.96 0.39
N ASP A 105 6.83 10.95 1.15
CA ASP A 105 7.79 9.97 1.66
C ASP A 105 8.07 8.89 0.61
N LEU A 106 7.05 8.56 -0.18
CA LEU A 106 7.15 7.58 -1.26
C LEU A 106 6.30 7.99 -2.46
N TYR A 107 6.87 7.88 -3.67
CA TYR A 107 6.15 8.14 -4.91
C TYR A 107 6.24 6.94 -5.84
N LEU A 108 5.10 6.46 -6.36
CA LEU A 108 5.03 5.21 -7.12
C LEU A 108 4.66 5.46 -8.58
N LEU A 109 5.19 4.64 -9.50
CA LEU A 109 4.54 4.42 -10.78
C LEU A 109 3.34 3.49 -10.57
N HIS A 110 2.12 3.96 -10.92
CA HIS A 110 0.87 3.29 -10.55
C HIS A 110 0.68 1.91 -11.21
N TRP A 111 1.10 1.78 -12.46
CA TRP A 111 1.29 0.51 -13.19
C TRP A 111 2.18 0.75 -14.41
N ARG A 112 2.67 -0.34 -14.97
CA ARG A 112 3.48 -0.30 -16.19
C ARG A 112 2.59 -0.21 -17.42
N GLU A 113 2.96 0.66 -18.34
CA GLU A 113 2.47 0.70 -19.73
C GLU A 113 3.64 0.68 -20.70
N GLN A 114 3.43 1.21 -21.93
CA GLN A 114 4.43 1.13 -23.00
C GLN A 114 5.56 2.16 -22.92
N LEU A 115 5.46 3.15 -22.03
CA LEU A 115 6.53 4.14 -21.86
C LEU A 115 7.80 3.50 -21.26
N PRO A 116 8.98 3.89 -21.73
CA PRO A 116 10.24 3.41 -21.17
C PRO A 116 10.34 3.74 -19.68
N LEU A 117 10.63 2.74 -18.84
CA LEU A 117 10.75 2.91 -17.39
C LEU A 117 11.82 3.92 -17.00
N GLY A 118 12.91 3.99 -17.76
CA GLY A 118 14.01 4.93 -17.52
C GLY A 118 13.59 6.40 -17.51
N GLU A 119 12.55 6.79 -18.25
CA GLU A 119 12.00 8.15 -18.21
C GLU A 119 11.46 8.50 -16.81
N THR A 120 10.59 7.64 -16.31
CA THR A 120 9.96 7.79 -14.98
C THR A 120 11.01 7.72 -13.87
N PHE A 121 11.93 6.75 -13.95
CA PHE A 121 12.92 6.54 -12.88
C PHE A 121 13.94 7.69 -12.82
N ARG A 122 14.34 8.27 -13.95
CA ARG A 122 15.16 9.49 -13.95
C ARG A 122 14.42 10.68 -13.31
N ALA A 123 13.12 10.82 -13.58
CA ALA A 123 12.31 11.86 -12.95
C ALA A 123 12.19 11.64 -11.43
N PHE A 124 12.01 10.39 -10.97
CA PHE A 124 12.00 10.06 -9.53
C PHE A 124 13.33 10.42 -8.86
N GLU A 125 14.46 10.09 -9.46
CA GLU A 125 15.78 10.47 -8.92
C GLU A 125 15.96 11.99 -8.87
N GLN A 126 15.46 12.73 -9.85
CA GLN A 126 15.48 14.19 -9.82
C GLN A 126 14.59 14.75 -8.71
N LEU A 127 13.37 14.26 -8.55
CA LEU A 127 12.46 14.65 -7.48
C LEU A 127 13.07 14.35 -6.10
N ARG A 128 13.78 13.23 -5.98
CA ARG A 128 14.51 12.85 -4.76
C ARG A 128 15.66 13.81 -4.46
N ALA A 129 16.44 14.18 -5.49
CA ALA A 129 17.51 15.16 -5.34
C ALA A 129 17.01 16.57 -4.97
N GLN A 130 15.78 16.91 -5.39
CA GLN A 130 15.10 18.15 -5.02
C GLN A 130 14.42 18.10 -3.64
N GLY A 131 14.43 16.95 -2.95
CA GLY A 131 13.76 16.75 -1.66
C GLY A 131 12.24 16.64 -1.73
N LYS A 132 11.64 16.58 -2.93
CA LYS A 132 10.20 16.48 -3.14
C LYS A 132 9.64 15.07 -2.86
N ILE A 133 10.48 14.06 -3.04
CA ILE A 133 10.18 12.70 -2.59
C ILE A 133 11.39 12.15 -1.83
N ARG A 134 11.15 11.32 -0.81
CA ARG A 134 12.25 10.65 -0.08
C ARG A 134 12.70 9.37 -0.75
N ALA A 135 11.73 8.64 -1.31
CA ALA A 135 11.94 7.38 -2.00
C ALA A 135 10.90 7.20 -3.11
N TRP A 136 11.10 6.19 -3.93
CA TRP A 136 10.17 5.80 -4.96
C TRP A 136 10.05 4.28 -5.09
N GLY A 137 9.00 3.84 -5.74
CA GLY A 137 8.72 2.43 -6.00
C GLY A 137 7.78 2.27 -7.17
N VAL A 138 7.22 1.09 -7.28
CA VAL A 138 6.30 0.71 -8.37
C VAL A 138 5.02 0.09 -7.80
N SER A 139 4.01 -0.03 -8.64
CA SER A 139 2.76 -0.71 -8.32
C SER A 139 2.31 -1.55 -9.51
N ASN A 140 1.69 -2.69 -9.24
CA ASN A 140 1.20 -3.62 -10.26
C ASN A 140 2.30 -4.15 -11.21
N PHE A 141 3.46 -4.45 -10.67
CA PHE A 141 4.57 -5.08 -11.38
C PHE A 141 4.61 -6.58 -11.03
N ASP A 142 4.69 -7.45 -12.03
CA ASP A 142 5.02 -8.86 -11.81
C ASP A 142 6.54 -9.04 -11.64
N ASP A 143 6.99 -10.27 -11.46
CA ASP A 143 8.41 -10.55 -11.25
C ASP A 143 9.28 -10.27 -12.49
N ASN A 144 8.73 -10.34 -13.72
CA ASN A 144 9.45 -9.93 -14.94
C ASN A 144 9.55 -8.41 -15.03
N ASP A 145 8.45 -7.68 -14.75
CA ASP A 145 8.45 -6.23 -14.71
C ASP A 145 9.43 -5.68 -13.67
N LEU A 146 9.48 -6.33 -12.51
CA LEU A 146 10.43 -6.00 -11.44
C LEU A 146 11.88 -6.29 -11.85
N ALA A 147 12.13 -7.37 -12.61
CA ALA A 147 13.47 -7.69 -13.12
C ALA A 147 13.93 -6.65 -14.15
N ASP A 148 13.05 -6.22 -15.05
CA ASP A 148 13.32 -5.14 -16.01
C ASP A 148 13.63 -3.84 -15.27
N ALA A 149 12.79 -3.46 -14.29
CA ALA A 149 12.99 -2.26 -13.49
C ALA A 149 14.32 -2.30 -12.72
N LEU A 150 14.67 -3.45 -12.14
CA LEU A 150 15.94 -3.64 -11.44
C LEU A 150 17.14 -3.51 -12.41
N GLY A 151 16.99 -4.02 -13.64
CA GLY A 151 18.01 -3.89 -14.70
C GLY A 151 18.29 -2.44 -15.07
N GLU A 152 17.27 -1.58 -15.07
CA GLU A 152 17.40 -0.14 -15.36
C GLU A 152 18.11 0.64 -14.26
N VAL A 153 17.86 0.33 -12.99
CA VAL A 153 18.25 1.21 -11.89
C VAL A 153 19.24 0.61 -10.89
N GLY A 154 19.45 -0.69 -10.95
CA GLY A 154 20.27 -1.43 -9.98
C GLY A 154 19.57 -1.68 -8.65
N SER A 155 20.24 -2.46 -7.80
CA SER A 155 19.70 -2.86 -6.49
C SER A 155 19.60 -1.68 -5.51
N GLY A 156 18.67 -1.77 -4.54
CA GLY A 156 18.53 -0.81 -3.45
C GLY A 156 17.86 0.51 -3.83
N LYS A 157 17.26 0.60 -5.03
CA LYS A 157 16.55 1.80 -5.49
C LYS A 157 15.04 1.69 -5.33
N ILE A 158 14.46 0.55 -5.69
CA ILE A 158 13.03 0.31 -5.63
C ILE A 158 12.64 0.04 -4.17
N ALA A 159 11.86 0.95 -3.57
CA ALA A 159 11.47 0.83 -2.17
C ALA A 159 10.39 -0.24 -1.96
N CYS A 160 9.39 -0.27 -2.83
CA CYS A 160 8.32 -1.27 -2.75
C CYS A 160 7.69 -1.55 -4.11
N ASN A 161 6.98 -2.68 -4.15
CA ASN A 161 5.97 -3.00 -5.15
C ASN A 161 4.60 -3.07 -4.47
N GLN A 162 3.66 -2.20 -4.87
CA GLN A 162 2.30 -2.19 -4.32
C GLN A 162 1.39 -3.02 -5.22
N VAL A 163 0.80 -4.11 -4.70
CA VAL A 163 0.05 -5.11 -5.48
C VAL A 163 -1.23 -5.55 -4.80
N LEU A 164 -2.16 -6.10 -5.57
CA LEU A 164 -3.36 -6.75 -5.04
C LEU A 164 -2.96 -7.97 -4.20
N TYR A 165 -3.43 -8.00 -2.96
CA TYR A 165 -3.21 -9.17 -2.10
C TYR A 165 -4.28 -9.28 -1.02
N HIS A 166 -5.05 -10.35 -1.06
CA HIS A 166 -6.10 -10.66 -0.09
C HIS A 166 -6.33 -12.17 -0.01
N LEU A 167 -7.12 -12.65 0.96
CA LEU A 167 -7.31 -14.08 1.21
C LEU A 167 -7.81 -14.86 0.00
N LYS A 168 -8.63 -14.26 -0.89
CA LYS A 168 -9.16 -14.91 -2.10
C LYS A 168 -8.20 -14.87 -3.29
N ASP A 169 -7.19 -14.01 -3.27
CA ASP A 169 -6.12 -13.99 -4.26
C ASP A 169 -4.77 -13.86 -3.54
N ARG A 170 -4.07 -14.99 -3.50
CA ARG A 170 -2.76 -15.16 -2.87
C ARG A 170 -1.69 -15.55 -3.90
N THR A 171 -1.97 -15.37 -5.17
CA THR A 171 -1.09 -15.83 -6.27
C THR A 171 0.29 -15.20 -6.24
N ILE A 172 0.41 -13.96 -5.71
CA ILE A 172 1.70 -13.26 -5.53
C ILE A 172 2.67 -13.99 -4.59
N GLU A 173 2.19 -14.89 -3.73
CA GLU A 173 3.02 -15.70 -2.84
C GLU A 173 3.95 -16.67 -3.61
N HIS A 174 3.61 -17.00 -4.85
CA HIS A 174 4.43 -17.93 -5.64
C HIS A 174 5.64 -17.28 -6.30
N ARG A 175 5.56 -16.00 -6.69
CA ARG A 175 6.59 -15.34 -7.50
C ARG A 175 6.96 -13.95 -7.00
N VAL A 176 5.98 -13.07 -6.82
CA VAL A 176 6.23 -11.65 -6.53
C VAL A 176 6.83 -11.44 -5.14
N ILE A 177 6.22 -12.04 -4.09
CA ILE A 177 6.75 -11.92 -2.73
C ILE A 177 8.17 -12.49 -2.64
N PRO A 178 8.44 -13.75 -3.08
CA PRO A 178 9.79 -14.30 -3.04
C PRO A 178 10.81 -13.48 -3.83
N TRP A 179 10.42 -12.92 -4.98
CA TRP A 179 11.28 -12.05 -5.75
C TRP A 179 11.62 -10.77 -4.98
N CYS A 180 10.60 -10.12 -4.40
CA CYS A 180 10.76 -8.89 -3.63
C CYS A 180 11.66 -9.11 -2.40
N GLU A 181 11.45 -10.19 -1.66
CA GLU A 181 12.29 -10.55 -0.50
C GLU A 181 13.76 -10.76 -0.90
N LYS A 182 13.99 -11.51 -1.98
CA LYS A 182 15.34 -11.75 -2.49
C LYS A 182 16.09 -10.45 -2.84
N HIS A 183 15.38 -9.44 -3.31
CA HIS A 183 15.96 -8.18 -3.78
C HIS A 183 15.82 -7.01 -2.79
N GLY A 184 15.29 -7.27 -1.59
CA GLY A 184 15.10 -6.26 -0.55
C GLY A 184 14.07 -5.19 -0.90
N VAL A 185 13.05 -5.55 -1.70
CA VAL A 185 11.90 -4.71 -2.06
C VAL A 185 10.73 -5.05 -1.14
N ALA A 186 10.07 -4.05 -0.57
CA ALA A 186 8.88 -4.30 0.24
C ALA A 186 7.65 -4.58 -0.65
N VAL A 187 6.69 -5.35 -0.14
CA VAL A 187 5.39 -5.56 -0.77
C VAL A 187 4.33 -4.78 0.00
N VAL A 188 3.53 -3.96 -0.68
CA VAL A 188 2.41 -3.24 -0.07
C VAL A 188 1.10 -3.80 -0.63
N ALA A 189 0.34 -4.49 0.21
CA ALA A 189 -0.93 -5.10 -0.15
C ALA A 189 -2.04 -4.04 -0.24
N TYR A 190 -2.52 -3.74 -1.43
CA TYR A 190 -3.74 -2.96 -1.58
C TYR A 190 -4.98 -3.87 -1.64
N SER A 191 -6.14 -3.30 -1.34
CA SER A 191 -7.43 -4.02 -1.28
C SER A 191 -7.39 -5.33 -0.47
N PRO A 192 -6.83 -5.35 0.76
CA PRO A 192 -6.63 -6.58 1.53
C PRO A 192 -7.94 -7.29 1.90
N PHE A 193 -9.08 -6.66 1.62
CA PHE A 193 -10.43 -7.21 1.83
C PHE A 193 -11.18 -7.50 0.52
N GLY A 194 -10.49 -7.52 -0.65
CA GLY A 194 -11.10 -7.84 -1.94
C GLY A 194 -12.10 -6.80 -2.45
N SER A 195 -11.90 -5.51 -2.13
CA SER A 195 -12.73 -4.39 -2.65
C SER A 195 -14.25 -4.56 -2.45
N GLY A 196 -14.66 -5.00 -1.26
CA GLY A 196 -16.07 -5.22 -0.92
C GLY A 196 -16.51 -6.69 -0.98
N ASP A 197 -15.68 -7.57 -1.54
CA ASP A 197 -15.93 -9.02 -1.61
C ASP A 197 -15.12 -9.80 -0.53
N PHE A 198 -15.27 -9.36 0.73
CA PHE A 198 -14.61 -10.04 1.84
C PHE A 198 -15.17 -11.47 2.03
N PRO A 199 -14.31 -12.50 2.12
CA PRO A 199 -14.77 -13.87 2.18
C PRO A 199 -15.52 -14.19 3.47
N LYS A 200 -16.63 -14.93 3.36
CA LYS A 200 -17.31 -15.58 4.47
C LYS A 200 -16.76 -17.01 4.59
N SER A 201 -16.18 -17.35 5.74
CA SER A 201 -15.60 -18.67 6.00
C SER A 201 -15.80 -19.04 7.47
N LYS A 202 -16.29 -20.26 7.69
CA LYS A 202 -16.45 -20.81 9.03
C LYS A 202 -15.11 -20.98 9.75
N GLU A 203 -14.07 -21.32 8.99
CA GLU A 203 -12.70 -21.48 9.49
C GLU A 203 -12.13 -20.14 9.95
N LEU A 204 -12.31 -19.09 9.15
CA LEU A 204 -11.88 -17.73 9.49
C LEU A 204 -12.63 -17.21 10.73
N ASP A 205 -13.95 -17.43 10.79
CA ASP A 205 -14.79 -17.06 11.94
C ASP A 205 -14.37 -17.82 13.21
N ALA A 206 -14.06 -19.13 13.09
CA ALA A 206 -13.60 -19.93 14.22
C ALA A 206 -12.23 -19.46 14.76
N VAL A 207 -11.29 -19.13 13.88
CA VAL A 207 -9.99 -18.55 14.26
C VAL A 207 -10.20 -17.19 14.94
N ALA A 208 -11.04 -16.32 14.38
CA ALA A 208 -11.35 -15.02 14.93
C ALA A 208 -11.95 -15.13 16.34
N LYS A 209 -12.94 -16.01 16.52
CA LYS A 209 -13.55 -16.28 17.84
C LYS A 209 -12.53 -16.80 18.85
N ARG A 210 -11.68 -17.74 18.45
CA ARG A 210 -10.65 -18.33 19.34
C ARG A 210 -9.64 -17.28 19.81
N LEU A 211 -9.27 -16.35 18.96
CA LEU A 211 -8.27 -15.33 19.26
C LEU A 211 -8.88 -14.01 19.79
N GLY A 212 -10.21 -13.95 20.00
CA GLY A 212 -10.90 -12.76 20.50
C GLY A 212 -10.80 -11.57 19.53
N ALA A 213 -10.75 -11.84 18.23
CA ALA A 213 -10.56 -10.86 17.17
C ALA A 213 -11.71 -10.90 16.15
N THR A 214 -11.70 -9.95 15.20
CA THR A 214 -12.63 -9.99 14.07
C THR A 214 -12.00 -10.73 12.87
N PRO A 215 -12.80 -11.28 11.95
CA PRO A 215 -12.30 -11.91 10.73
C PRO A 215 -11.39 -10.98 9.89
N ARG A 216 -11.68 -9.67 9.87
CA ARG A 216 -10.83 -8.68 9.17
C ARG A 216 -9.48 -8.48 9.84
N GLN A 217 -9.45 -8.48 11.18
CA GLN A 217 -8.19 -8.42 11.92
C GLN A 217 -7.32 -9.66 11.67
N ILE A 218 -7.94 -10.86 11.65
CA ILE A 218 -7.26 -12.10 11.29
C ILE A 218 -6.68 -12.01 9.87
N ALA A 219 -7.48 -11.56 8.91
CA ALA A 219 -7.03 -11.41 7.52
C ALA A 219 -5.82 -10.47 7.41
N LEU A 220 -5.85 -9.29 8.03
CA LEU A 220 -4.72 -8.36 8.02
C LEU A 220 -3.47 -8.97 8.66
N SER A 221 -3.60 -9.60 9.83
CA SER A 221 -2.46 -10.25 10.51
C SER A 221 -1.88 -11.37 9.67
N PHE A 222 -2.74 -12.14 8.98
CA PHE A 222 -2.29 -13.21 8.08
C PHE A 222 -1.54 -12.65 6.86
N LEU A 223 -2.08 -11.64 6.19
CA LEU A 223 -1.46 -11.03 5.02
C LEU A 223 -0.12 -10.37 5.35
N THR A 224 -0.01 -9.78 6.55
CA THR A 224 1.21 -9.10 7.03
C THR A 224 2.11 -9.96 7.90
N ARG A 225 1.95 -11.31 7.85
CA ARG A 225 2.76 -12.25 8.64
C ARG A 225 4.24 -12.28 8.23
N GLN A 226 4.52 -12.01 6.96
CA GLN A 226 5.88 -11.91 6.43
C GLN A 226 6.43 -10.50 6.66
N ASP A 227 7.72 -10.39 7.00
CA ASP A 227 8.35 -9.12 7.35
C ASP A 227 8.43 -8.12 6.18
N SER A 228 8.44 -8.61 4.96
CA SER A 228 8.45 -7.82 3.73
C SER A 228 7.09 -7.21 3.37
N VAL A 229 5.98 -7.65 4.01
CA VAL A 229 4.62 -7.33 3.59
C VAL A 229 3.95 -6.32 4.53
N PHE A 230 3.42 -5.25 3.93
CA PHE A 230 2.61 -4.20 4.53
C PHE A 230 1.20 -4.24 3.95
N ALA A 231 0.21 -3.64 4.60
CA ALA A 231 -1.15 -3.58 4.08
C ALA A 231 -1.78 -2.19 4.27
N ILE A 232 -2.57 -1.77 3.27
CA ILE A 232 -3.24 -0.47 3.26
C ILE A 232 -4.76 -0.62 3.06
N PRO A 233 -5.48 -1.19 4.06
CA PRO A 233 -6.93 -1.26 4.01
C PRO A 233 -7.57 0.14 3.90
N LYS A 234 -8.69 0.25 3.18
CA LYS A 234 -9.49 1.48 3.08
C LYS A 234 -10.67 1.44 4.04
N SER A 235 -10.91 2.53 4.72
CA SER A 235 -12.18 2.77 5.39
C SER A 235 -12.47 4.27 5.49
N SER A 236 -13.70 4.68 5.22
CA SER A 236 -14.23 6.03 5.44
C SER A 236 -15.06 6.13 6.72
N ASN A 237 -15.10 5.04 7.52
CA ASN A 237 -15.78 5.00 8.80
C ASN A 237 -14.76 4.94 9.95
N PRO A 238 -14.70 5.95 10.84
CA PRO A 238 -13.76 5.97 11.97
C PRO A 238 -13.89 4.77 12.92
N ALA A 239 -15.08 4.18 13.08
CA ALA A 239 -15.28 3.00 13.91
C ALA A 239 -14.59 1.76 13.31
N HIS A 240 -14.68 1.59 11.99
CA HIS A 240 -13.97 0.52 11.29
C HIS A 240 -12.45 0.73 11.34
N VAL A 241 -11.97 1.97 11.32
CA VAL A 241 -10.53 2.27 11.48
C VAL A 241 -10.00 1.74 12.82
N ASN A 242 -10.77 1.86 13.90
CA ASN A 242 -10.39 1.29 15.21
C ASN A 242 -10.27 -0.24 15.15
N GLU A 243 -11.19 -0.90 14.44
CA GLU A 243 -11.13 -2.33 14.19
C GLU A 243 -9.83 -2.71 13.45
N LEU A 244 -9.54 -2.01 12.35
CA LEU A 244 -8.34 -2.27 11.53
C LEU A 244 -7.05 -2.09 12.34
N ALA A 245 -6.95 -1.03 13.11
CA ALA A 245 -5.80 -0.75 13.97
C ALA A 245 -5.58 -1.85 15.02
N GLY A 246 -6.64 -2.50 15.47
CA GLY A 246 -6.58 -3.62 16.41
C GLY A 246 -5.84 -4.86 15.89
N ALA A 247 -5.74 -5.03 14.56
CA ALA A 247 -5.02 -6.14 13.95
C ALA A 247 -3.51 -6.14 14.27
N ASP A 248 -2.95 -4.99 14.59
CA ASP A 248 -1.54 -4.82 14.91
C ASP A 248 -1.06 -5.65 16.14
N ARG A 249 -1.96 -5.86 17.07
CA ARG A 249 -1.66 -6.57 18.35
C ARG A 249 -1.86 -8.08 18.25
N LEU A 250 -2.31 -8.56 17.10
CA LEU A 250 -2.71 -9.93 16.92
C LEU A 250 -1.55 -10.76 16.37
N GLU A 251 -1.16 -11.77 17.13
CA GLU A 251 -0.21 -12.79 16.69
C GLU A 251 -0.96 -14.08 16.35
N LEU A 252 -0.76 -14.55 15.14
CA LEU A 252 -1.32 -15.82 14.68
C LEU A 252 -0.36 -16.96 15.04
N ASP A 253 -0.86 -17.93 15.79
CA ASP A 253 -0.14 -19.17 16.02
C ASP A 253 -0.13 -20.07 14.76
N ALA A 254 0.72 -21.09 14.75
CA ALA A 254 0.84 -22.02 13.63
C ALA A 254 -0.49 -22.70 13.26
N ALA A 255 -1.36 -22.98 14.24
CA ALA A 255 -2.67 -23.59 14.02
C ALA A 255 -3.63 -22.64 13.30
N ALA A 256 -3.61 -21.34 13.65
CA ALA A 256 -4.39 -20.31 12.96
C ALA A 256 -3.92 -20.14 11.51
N ILE A 257 -2.60 -20.06 11.29
CA ILE A 257 -2.02 -19.94 9.96
C ILE A 257 -2.42 -21.15 9.10
N ALA A 258 -2.25 -22.37 9.61
CA ALA A 258 -2.61 -23.60 8.89
C ALA A 258 -4.12 -23.68 8.55
N ALA A 259 -5.00 -23.23 9.46
CA ALA A 259 -6.43 -23.19 9.19
C ALA A 259 -6.80 -22.21 8.09
N ILE A 260 -6.15 -21.03 8.05
CA ILE A 260 -6.37 -20.03 7.00
C ILE A 260 -5.79 -20.51 5.67
N ASP A 261 -4.60 -21.12 5.67
CA ASP A 261 -3.99 -21.70 4.46
C ASP A 261 -4.87 -22.77 3.82
N ALA A 262 -5.47 -23.63 4.65
CA ALA A 262 -6.40 -24.67 4.18
C ALA A 262 -7.72 -24.08 3.64
N ALA A 263 -8.25 -23.04 4.27
CA ALA A 263 -9.49 -22.39 3.86
C ALA A 263 -9.34 -21.51 2.60
N PHE A 264 -8.17 -20.95 2.39
CA PHE A 264 -7.84 -20.01 1.31
C PHE A 264 -6.52 -20.40 0.63
N PRO A 265 -6.44 -21.56 -0.05
CA PRO A 265 -5.20 -21.98 -0.68
C PRO A 265 -4.76 -21.01 -1.78
N ALA A 266 -3.46 -20.78 -1.87
CA ALA A 266 -2.90 -19.98 -2.97
C ALA A 266 -3.15 -20.71 -4.29
N ALA A 267 -3.92 -20.07 -5.19
CA ALA A 267 -4.15 -20.62 -6.53
C ALA A 267 -2.84 -20.61 -7.34
N PRO A 268 -2.70 -21.50 -8.35
CA PRO A 268 -1.53 -21.46 -9.24
C PRO A 268 -1.35 -20.09 -9.90
N TRP A 269 -0.09 -19.70 -10.09
CA TRP A 269 0.23 -18.45 -10.78
C TRP A 269 -0.31 -18.44 -12.22
N ARG A 270 -1.06 -17.41 -12.58
CA ARG A 270 -1.62 -17.17 -13.92
C ARG A 270 -1.37 -15.75 -14.43
N GLY A 271 -0.43 -15.05 -13.82
CA GLY A 271 -0.18 -13.63 -14.02
C GLY A 271 -0.61 -12.80 -12.80
N LEU A 272 -0.18 -11.55 -12.76
CA LEU A 272 -0.52 -10.62 -11.69
C LEU A 272 -1.97 -10.19 -11.79
N ALA A 273 -2.75 -10.43 -10.75
CA ALA A 273 -4.11 -9.92 -10.65
C ALA A 273 -4.10 -8.42 -10.31
N THR A 274 -5.01 -7.66 -10.93
CA THR A 274 -5.22 -6.23 -10.72
C THR A 274 -6.72 -5.92 -10.65
N ILE A 275 -7.12 -4.74 -10.19
CA ILE A 275 -8.51 -4.25 -10.13
C ILE A 275 -8.64 -2.86 -10.74
#